data_8fc849581bd0120347d9ea7b07a694fe
#
_entry.id   8fc849581bd0120347d9ea7b07a694fe
#
_cell.length_a   1.000
_cell.length_b   1.000
_cell.length_c   1.000
_cell.angle_alpha   90.00
_cell.angle_beta   90.00
_cell.angle_gamma   90.00
#
_symmetry.space_group_name_H-M   'P 1'
#
loop_
_entity.id
_entity.type
_entity.pdbx_description
1 polymer ?
#
loop_
_entity_poly.entity_id
_entity_poly.type
_entity_poly.pdbx_seq_one_letter_code
_entity_poly.pdbx_strand_id
1 'polypeptide(L)'
;QKEYAKELLCHVNPYTGLSLADDPAVVTVQINNEDSAIKWAMGADADEQMKPYRDEVQSRFNHFLLMKYHTRKRLAEAWTCEGCCALGEEEDPAAGTVRGIAGGFYQPVNDPNGSWDTEESPARYADFMEFGIYMNRKFYRDMKDYLISLGVKVPIVTSNLIAGAADVYGHTDGDLMENNSYFNHPLLLPDMNNTYMVNGPVEYVSTNPLTWQRGVGSMATTLLSLASVAIVKGKPFMLSEWNEYGEHMFHSTALVQTVAYACLNDWDGLILYNHHTSENWDDQPADEIRNIFDVYNDPAVICQWGFMASMFLKGLVSEAKHCVDIVYTQNDLKTLPEFHAMPTMFFPYITGMRNVFLDSGDTYQGNGDIAVNAGFLNGARLSEAKHSVYYAWSKYRDIGRRYEDKNRLERAAKGTKLIEQGVHLGEQALVFNDIAKIAGEGDYRNFARIMDQAMKEWDVIPKETGYVDGKLISETGEIIFDPENACYAVQTPYCGYYSGAPKELISLSDMVKVKAENKRITLAFIAKEENNLDQAQEYILTAMGETGMDETGYYPGQKIPGMPYEFTAVEFKGKLFAETLEGCIYVQAKEAKLEVLSPVGEVIAQLEGIEENGEIQF
;
A
#
# COMPACT_ATOMS: atom_id res chain seq x y z
N GLN A 1 10.48 -1.42 26.61
CA GLN A 1 9.11 -1.57 26.13
C GLN A 1 8.19 -2.28 27.15
N LYS A 2 8.59 -3.39 27.76
CA LYS A 2 7.70 -4.12 28.70
C LYS A 2 7.28 -3.29 29.89
N GLU A 3 8.19 -2.53 30.49
CA GLU A 3 7.88 -1.60 31.61
C GLU A 3 6.91 -0.51 31.15
N TYR A 4 7.20 0.13 30.01
CA TYR A 4 6.33 1.14 29.43
C TYR A 4 4.93 0.59 29.12
N ALA A 5 4.86 -0.56 28.47
CA ALA A 5 3.58 -1.19 28.15
C ALA A 5 2.76 -1.50 29.42
N LYS A 6 3.41 -1.95 30.50
CA LYS A 6 2.75 -2.20 31.78
C LYS A 6 2.24 -0.90 32.39
N GLU A 7 3.06 0.14 32.44
CA GLU A 7 2.65 1.42 33.00
C GLU A 7 1.47 2.02 32.25
N LEU A 8 1.52 1.98 30.91
CA LEU A 8 0.45 2.50 30.05
C LEU A 8 -0.84 1.70 30.18
N LEU A 9 -0.77 0.39 29.95
CA LEU A 9 -1.96 -0.45 29.80
C LEU A 9 -2.63 -0.80 31.14
N CYS A 10 -1.86 -0.84 32.24
CA CYS A 10 -2.40 -1.12 33.57
C CYS A 10 -2.72 0.14 34.39
N HIS A 11 -2.43 1.34 33.85
CA HIS A 11 -2.82 2.58 34.52
C HIS A 11 -4.34 2.69 34.58
N VAL A 12 -4.86 2.89 35.78
CA VAL A 12 -6.30 3.08 35.98
C VAL A 12 -6.65 4.55 35.76
N ASN A 13 -7.50 4.80 34.77
CA ASN A 13 -8.03 6.12 34.48
C ASN A 13 -8.91 6.58 35.65
N PRO A 14 -8.60 7.69 36.33
CA PRO A 14 -9.34 8.13 37.53
C PRO A 14 -10.78 8.56 37.23
N TYR A 15 -11.13 8.83 35.98
CA TYR A 15 -12.47 9.23 35.57
C TYR A 15 -13.37 8.04 35.23
N THR A 16 -12.84 7.02 34.57
CA THR A 16 -13.59 5.82 34.17
C THR A 16 -13.48 4.68 35.17
N GLY A 17 -12.40 4.66 35.98
CA GLY A 17 -12.07 3.55 36.88
C GLY A 17 -11.55 2.31 36.15
N LEU A 18 -11.26 2.40 34.84
CA LEU A 18 -10.78 1.31 34.02
C LEU A 18 -9.32 1.52 33.63
N SER A 19 -8.58 0.43 33.48
CA SER A 19 -7.29 0.45 32.80
C SER A 19 -7.51 0.36 31.28
N LEU A 20 -6.51 0.78 30.47
CA LEU A 20 -6.61 0.61 29.01
C LEU A 20 -6.76 -0.86 28.61
N ALA A 21 -6.16 -1.79 29.35
CA ALA A 21 -6.32 -3.22 29.11
C ALA A 21 -7.75 -3.75 29.35
N ASP A 22 -8.56 -3.02 30.12
CA ASP A 22 -9.95 -3.35 30.46
C ASP A 22 -10.98 -2.44 29.81
N ASP A 23 -10.55 -1.34 29.17
CA ASP A 23 -11.45 -0.34 28.59
C ASP A 23 -12.06 -0.86 27.28
N PRO A 24 -13.39 -0.99 27.20
CA PRO A 24 -14.07 -1.47 25.99
C PRO A 24 -13.98 -0.50 24.80
N ALA A 25 -13.50 0.72 24.99
CA ALA A 25 -13.24 1.66 23.89
C ALA A 25 -11.92 1.36 23.16
N VAL A 26 -11.03 0.56 23.74
CA VAL A 26 -9.80 0.11 23.08
C VAL A 26 -10.14 -1.00 22.09
N VAL A 27 -9.85 -0.78 20.82
CA VAL A 27 -10.15 -1.72 19.72
C VAL A 27 -8.97 -2.65 19.43
N THR A 28 -7.76 -2.10 19.40
CA THR A 28 -6.51 -2.82 19.14
C THR A 28 -5.38 -2.28 20.00
N VAL A 29 -4.32 -3.07 20.15
CA VAL A 29 -3.04 -2.63 20.75
C VAL A 29 -1.93 -2.93 19.76
N GLN A 30 -1.23 -1.88 19.32
CA GLN A 30 -0.07 -1.98 18.46
C GLN A 30 1.22 -1.98 19.28
N ILE A 31 2.16 -2.89 18.97
CA ILE A 31 3.40 -3.07 19.75
C ILE A 31 4.39 -1.92 19.50
N ASN A 32 4.60 -1.54 18.24
CA ASN A 32 5.40 -0.39 17.85
C ASN A 32 5.01 0.12 16.47
N ASN A 33 5.27 1.40 16.24
CA ASN A 33 4.98 2.07 14.99
C ASN A 33 6.15 1.93 14.02
N GLU A 34 5.88 1.58 12.77
CA GLU A 34 6.78 1.65 11.60
C GLU A 34 8.16 1.04 11.78
N ASP A 35 8.30 -0.01 12.56
CA ASP A 35 9.60 -0.58 12.89
C ASP A 35 9.64 -2.10 12.67
N SER A 36 10.77 -2.56 12.16
CA SER A 36 11.08 -3.96 12.04
C SER A 36 12.59 -4.20 12.01
N ALA A 37 13.03 -5.38 12.46
CA ALA A 37 14.43 -5.76 12.39
C ALA A 37 14.93 -5.89 10.94
N ILE A 38 14.04 -6.22 10.02
CA ILE A 38 14.36 -6.35 8.60
C ILE A 38 14.53 -4.96 7.96
N LYS A 39 13.65 -4.03 8.29
CA LYS A 39 13.61 -2.73 7.62
C LYS A 39 14.69 -1.75 8.09
N TRP A 40 14.91 -1.64 9.38
CA TRP A 40 15.71 -0.56 9.95
C TRP A 40 16.96 -0.99 10.72
N ALA A 41 16.88 -2.08 11.46
CA ALA A 41 17.89 -2.41 12.47
C ALA A 41 19.27 -2.76 11.89
N MET A 42 19.33 -3.04 10.61
CA MET A 42 20.53 -3.56 9.97
C MET A 42 21.24 -2.51 9.11
N GLY A 43 20.64 -1.33 8.92
CA GLY A 43 21.21 -0.23 8.11
C GLY A 43 21.99 0.83 8.90
N ALA A 44 22.12 0.69 10.20
CA ALA A 44 22.69 1.73 11.08
C ALA A 44 24.23 1.71 11.18
N ASP A 45 24.93 1.27 10.14
CA ASP A 45 26.39 1.07 10.19
C ASP A 45 27.23 2.35 10.38
N ALA A 46 26.63 3.51 10.14
CA ALA A 46 27.36 4.79 10.18
C ALA A 46 27.29 5.52 11.52
N ASP A 47 26.38 5.16 12.44
CA ASP A 47 26.19 5.86 13.69
C ASP A 47 26.89 5.15 14.85
N GLU A 48 27.90 5.82 15.44
CA GLU A 48 28.61 5.28 16.60
C GLU A 48 27.71 5.07 17.83
N GLN A 49 26.64 5.84 17.98
CA GLN A 49 25.68 5.68 19.06
C GLN A 49 24.93 4.36 18.98
N MET A 50 24.78 3.83 17.77
CA MET A 50 24.13 2.55 17.52
C MET A 50 25.07 1.34 17.70
N LYS A 51 26.36 1.57 17.96
CA LYS A 51 27.35 0.51 18.13
C LYS A 51 26.96 -0.59 19.12
N PRO A 52 26.45 -0.30 20.33
CA PRO A 52 26.06 -1.35 21.27
C PRO A 52 24.97 -2.28 20.71
N TYR A 53 24.04 -1.73 19.94
CA TYR A 53 22.97 -2.51 19.31
C TYR A 53 23.49 -3.36 18.15
N ARG A 54 24.39 -2.82 17.34
CA ARG A 54 25.05 -3.56 16.26
C ARG A 54 25.85 -4.74 16.79
N ASP A 55 26.63 -4.52 17.86
CA ASP A 55 27.43 -5.57 18.51
C ASP A 55 26.52 -6.70 19.03
N GLU A 56 25.36 -6.36 19.59
CA GLU A 56 24.37 -7.34 20.04
C GLU A 56 23.74 -8.10 18.86
N VAL A 57 23.34 -7.41 17.81
CA VAL A 57 22.78 -8.04 16.60
C VAL A 57 23.82 -8.97 15.96
N GLN A 58 25.07 -8.52 15.83
CA GLN A 58 26.14 -9.37 15.33
C GLN A 58 26.37 -10.60 16.20
N SER A 59 26.36 -10.44 17.52
CA SER A 59 26.49 -11.57 18.45
C SER A 59 25.35 -12.58 18.27
N ARG A 60 24.12 -12.11 18.14
CA ARG A 60 22.96 -12.98 17.90
C ARG A 60 23.00 -13.67 16.54
N PHE A 61 23.44 -12.95 15.50
CA PHE A 61 23.62 -13.55 14.17
C PHE A 61 24.67 -14.67 14.18
N ASN A 62 25.81 -14.44 14.83
CA ASN A 62 26.84 -15.47 14.99
C ASN A 62 26.33 -16.69 15.76
N HIS A 63 25.56 -16.46 16.82
CA HIS A 63 24.91 -17.56 17.54
C HIS A 63 23.92 -18.34 16.66
N PHE A 64 23.09 -17.63 15.88
CA PHE A 64 22.19 -18.23 14.91
C PHE A 64 22.91 -19.11 13.90
N LEU A 65 24.03 -18.65 13.34
CA LEU A 65 24.87 -19.41 12.42
C LEU A 65 25.48 -20.65 13.06
N LEU A 66 25.92 -20.55 14.33
CA LEU A 66 26.42 -21.70 15.08
C LEU A 66 25.32 -22.75 15.32
N MET A 67 24.12 -22.32 15.67
CA MET A 67 23.00 -23.24 15.85
C MET A 67 22.63 -23.92 14.55
N LYS A 68 22.73 -23.25 13.40
CA LYS A 68 22.39 -23.76 12.09
C LYS A 68 23.46 -24.69 11.51
N TYR A 69 24.73 -24.30 11.56
CA TYR A 69 25.84 -24.97 10.88
C TYR A 69 26.77 -25.73 11.81
N HIS A 70 26.72 -25.45 13.10
CA HIS A 70 27.54 -26.07 14.15
C HIS A 70 29.04 -25.78 14.08
N THR A 71 29.62 -25.57 12.91
CA THR A 71 31.06 -25.32 12.72
C THR A 71 31.33 -24.30 11.62
N ARG A 72 32.42 -23.55 11.77
CA ARG A 72 32.92 -22.64 10.72
C ARG A 72 33.09 -23.35 9.36
N LYS A 73 33.57 -24.60 9.36
CA LYS A 73 33.78 -25.37 8.13
C LYS A 73 32.47 -25.60 7.37
N ARG A 74 31.40 -26.04 8.06
CA ARG A 74 30.08 -26.25 7.44
C ARG A 74 29.47 -24.96 6.95
N LEU A 75 29.66 -23.87 7.69
CA LEU A 75 29.21 -22.55 7.26
C LEU A 75 29.94 -22.13 5.97
N ALA A 76 31.25 -22.26 5.91
CA ALA A 76 32.02 -21.94 4.74
C ALA A 76 31.60 -22.77 3.51
N GLU A 77 31.39 -24.08 3.70
CA GLU A 77 30.89 -24.97 2.65
C GLU A 77 29.51 -24.55 2.13
N ALA A 78 28.61 -24.16 3.04
CA ALA A 78 27.23 -23.73 2.70
C ALA A 78 27.20 -22.39 1.97
N TRP A 79 28.14 -21.49 2.28
CA TRP A 79 28.18 -20.15 1.67
C TRP A 79 29.05 -20.09 0.41
N THR A 80 29.76 -21.15 0.10
CA THR A 80 30.62 -21.21 -1.11
C THR A 80 29.78 -21.18 -2.38
N CYS A 81 30.10 -20.30 -3.29
CA CYS A 81 29.55 -20.24 -4.63
C CYS A 81 30.69 -20.10 -5.67
N GLU A 82 30.39 -20.41 -6.92
CA GLU A 82 31.38 -20.26 -8.00
C GLU A 82 31.66 -18.77 -8.24
N GLY A 83 32.92 -18.37 -8.00
CA GLY A 83 33.39 -17.01 -8.20
C GLY A 83 32.98 -16.02 -7.10
N CYS A 84 32.50 -16.49 -5.95
CA CYS A 84 32.22 -15.63 -4.81
C CYS A 84 32.93 -16.08 -3.54
N CYS A 85 33.30 -15.12 -2.70
CA CYS A 85 33.86 -15.37 -1.38
C CYS A 85 32.72 -15.78 -0.43
N ALA A 86 32.87 -16.95 0.17
CA ALA A 86 31.86 -17.49 1.06
C ALA A 86 31.90 -16.86 2.46
N LEU A 87 33.04 -16.96 3.07
CA LEU A 87 33.31 -16.60 4.46
C LEU A 87 34.72 -16.02 4.53
N GLY A 88 34.89 -14.84 5.08
CA GLY A 88 36.21 -14.22 5.23
C GLY A 88 37.14 -15.05 6.09
N GLU A 89 38.46 -14.92 5.85
CA GLU A 89 39.49 -15.66 6.61
C GLU A 89 39.37 -15.38 8.13
N GLU A 90 39.07 -14.14 8.49
CA GLU A 90 38.94 -13.67 9.86
C GLU A 90 37.52 -13.92 10.46
N GLU A 91 36.61 -14.42 9.64
CA GLU A 91 35.25 -14.66 10.09
C GLU A 91 35.08 -16.07 10.69
N ASP A 92 34.70 -16.12 11.96
CA ASP A 92 34.37 -17.34 12.67
C ASP A 92 33.14 -17.10 13.57
N PRO A 93 32.03 -17.83 13.35
CA PRO A 93 30.85 -17.65 14.18
C PRO A 93 31.08 -18.03 15.66
N ALA A 94 32.06 -18.90 15.96
CA ALA A 94 32.43 -19.22 17.34
C ALA A 94 33.17 -18.08 18.04
N ALA A 95 33.88 -17.25 17.28
CA ALA A 95 34.54 -16.05 17.77
C ALA A 95 33.63 -14.80 17.74
N GLY A 96 32.43 -14.90 17.17
CA GLY A 96 31.52 -13.77 17.04
C GLY A 96 31.91 -12.77 15.96
N THR A 97 32.75 -13.16 14.99
CA THR A 97 33.36 -12.22 14.04
C THR A 97 32.69 -12.21 12.67
N VAL A 98 31.70 -13.08 12.41
CA VAL A 98 30.95 -13.04 11.16
C VAL A 98 30.08 -11.80 11.13
N ARG A 99 30.31 -10.97 10.13
CA ARG A 99 29.55 -9.72 9.93
C ARG A 99 28.22 -10.00 9.26
N GLY A 100 27.22 -9.19 9.59
CA GLY A 100 26.01 -9.08 8.80
C GLY A 100 26.27 -8.49 7.42
N ILE A 101 25.23 -8.38 6.62
CA ILE A 101 25.33 -7.74 5.31
C ILE A 101 25.41 -6.23 5.51
N ALA A 102 26.44 -5.61 4.93
CA ALA A 102 26.62 -4.17 5.00
C ALA A 102 25.41 -3.46 4.36
N GLY A 103 24.89 -2.44 5.06
CA GLY A 103 23.75 -1.68 4.59
C GLY A 103 22.39 -2.29 4.84
N GLY A 104 22.30 -3.47 5.46
CA GLY A 104 21.05 -4.14 5.78
C GLY A 104 20.18 -4.47 4.57
N PHE A 105 18.91 -4.77 4.80
CA PHE A 105 17.98 -5.17 3.74
C PHE A 105 17.46 -4.01 2.91
N TYR A 106 17.55 -2.80 3.41
CA TYR A 106 16.90 -1.61 2.82
C TYR A 106 17.83 -0.76 1.95
N GLN A 107 19.11 -0.70 2.27
CA GLN A 107 20.05 0.21 1.59
C GLN A 107 20.35 -0.09 0.12
N PRO A 108 20.34 -1.31 -0.38
CA PRO A 108 20.65 -1.56 -1.79
C PRO A 108 19.74 -0.85 -2.78
N VAL A 109 18.55 -0.48 -2.33
CA VAL A 109 17.59 0.27 -3.16
C VAL A 109 18.03 1.70 -3.41
N ASN A 110 18.73 2.29 -2.46
CA ASN A 110 19.12 3.69 -2.46
C ASN A 110 20.60 3.93 -2.76
N ASP A 111 21.41 2.87 -2.90
CA ASP A 111 22.81 3.01 -3.27
C ASP A 111 22.98 3.00 -4.80
N PRO A 112 23.21 4.18 -5.42
CA PRO A 112 23.42 4.27 -6.87
C PRO A 112 24.71 3.59 -7.35
N ASN A 113 25.63 3.32 -6.44
CA ASN A 113 26.91 2.68 -6.74
C ASN A 113 26.86 1.16 -6.57
N GLY A 114 25.72 0.64 -6.07
CA GLY A 114 25.54 -0.79 -5.88
C GLY A 114 26.62 -1.41 -5.00
N SER A 115 26.81 -0.85 -3.81
CA SER A 115 27.83 -1.30 -2.84
C SER A 115 27.54 -2.67 -2.23
N TRP A 116 26.55 -3.36 -2.71
CA TRP A 116 26.49 -4.80 -2.54
C TRP A 116 27.69 -5.39 -3.25
N ASP A 117 28.72 -5.52 -2.48
CA ASP A 117 29.95 -6.06 -2.98
C ASP A 117 29.70 -7.44 -3.61
N THR A 118 30.24 -7.64 -4.77
CA THR A 118 30.14 -8.89 -5.54
C THR A 118 30.65 -10.12 -4.78
N GLU A 119 31.14 -9.93 -3.57
CA GLU A 119 31.77 -10.94 -2.74
C GLU A 119 30.78 -11.73 -1.85
N GLU A 120 29.55 -11.29 -1.65
CA GLU A 120 28.61 -11.98 -0.78
C GLU A 120 27.83 -13.09 -1.50
N SER A 121 27.85 -14.29 -0.93
CA SER A 121 27.13 -15.42 -1.52
C SER A 121 25.61 -15.29 -1.35
N PRO A 122 24.81 -15.81 -2.30
CA PRO A 122 23.36 -15.91 -2.15
C PRO A 122 22.92 -16.63 -0.86
N ALA A 123 23.71 -17.61 -0.42
CA ALA A 123 23.44 -18.34 0.80
C ALA A 123 23.68 -17.50 2.05
N ARG A 124 24.70 -16.62 2.04
CA ARG A 124 24.93 -15.67 3.13
C ARG A 124 23.76 -14.68 3.26
N TYR A 125 23.29 -14.15 2.13
CA TYR A 125 22.11 -13.30 2.09
C TYR A 125 20.87 -14.01 2.64
N ALA A 126 20.61 -15.23 2.17
CA ALA A 126 19.47 -16.01 2.62
C ALA A 126 19.49 -16.29 4.14
N ASP A 127 20.67 -16.56 4.69
CA ASP A 127 20.82 -16.75 6.13
C ASP A 127 20.58 -15.46 6.93
N PHE A 128 20.99 -14.33 6.38
CA PHE A 128 20.77 -13.05 7.01
C PHE A 128 19.29 -12.68 7.00
N MET A 129 18.59 -12.91 5.89
CA MET A 129 17.14 -12.75 5.80
C MET A 129 16.41 -13.68 6.78
N GLU A 130 16.81 -14.94 6.85
CA GLU A 130 16.23 -15.90 7.81
C GLU A 130 16.44 -15.46 9.25
N PHE A 131 17.60 -14.91 9.55
CA PHE A 131 17.89 -14.33 10.87
C PHE A 131 17.00 -13.11 11.16
N GLY A 132 16.83 -12.20 10.20
CA GLY A 132 15.93 -11.04 10.34
C GLY A 132 14.48 -11.46 10.61
N ILE A 133 13.96 -12.40 9.84
CA ILE A 133 12.63 -13.00 10.06
C ILE A 133 12.53 -13.61 11.48
N TYR A 134 13.54 -14.38 11.88
CA TYR A 134 13.58 -14.98 13.21
C TYR A 134 13.54 -13.92 14.32
N MET A 135 14.31 -12.83 14.17
CA MET A 135 14.37 -11.76 15.15
C MET A 135 13.02 -11.04 15.28
N ASN A 136 12.39 -10.69 14.14
CA ASN A 136 11.07 -10.08 14.14
C ASN A 136 10.04 -10.97 14.85
N ARG A 137 9.91 -12.20 14.40
CA ARG A 137 8.91 -13.11 14.95
C ARG A 137 9.12 -13.38 16.42
N LYS A 138 10.38 -13.57 16.84
CA LYS A 138 10.70 -13.76 18.27
C LYS A 138 10.30 -12.55 19.10
N PHE A 139 10.65 -11.35 18.65
CA PHE A 139 10.34 -10.12 19.38
C PHE A 139 8.82 -9.91 19.51
N TYR A 140 8.08 -10.02 18.41
CA TYR A 140 6.65 -9.79 18.43
C TYR A 140 5.87 -10.86 19.21
N ARG A 141 6.28 -12.13 19.14
CA ARG A 141 5.71 -13.17 20.01
C ARG A 141 5.97 -12.90 21.50
N ASP A 142 7.22 -12.60 21.87
CA ASP A 142 7.58 -12.31 23.25
C ASP A 142 6.83 -11.07 23.79
N MET A 143 6.56 -10.08 22.96
CA MET A 143 5.78 -8.90 23.33
C MET A 143 4.30 -9.20 23.41
N LYS A 144 3.74 -9.90 22.41
CA LYS A 144 2.33 -10.31 22.42
C LYS A 144 1.99 -11.15 23.65
N ASP A 145 2.80 -12.16 23.95
CA ASP A 145 2.61 -13.01 25.15
C ASP A 145 2.65 -12.15 26.43
N TYR A 146 3.55 -11.17 26.48
CA TYR A 146 3.62 -10.25 27.60
C TYR A 146 2.38 -9.38 27.72
N LEU A 147 1.88 -8.80 26.63
CA LEU A 147 0.67 -7.97 26.62
C LEU A 147 -0.57 -8.78 27.07
N ILE A 148 -0.69 -10.01 26.58
CA ILE A 148 -1.74 -10.93 27.05
C ILE A 148 -1.62 -11.19 28.56
N SER A 149 -0.40 -11.34 29.07
CA SER A 149 -0.16 -11.52 30.51
C SER A 149 -0.52 -10.31 31.37
N LEU A 150 -0.57 -9.12 30.79
CA LEU A 150 -1.06 -7.88 31.42
C LEU A 150 -2.58 -7.74 31.42
N GLY A 151 -3.29 -8.63 30.72
CA GLY A 151 -4.75 -8.63 30.65
C GLY A 151 -5.33 -8.06 29.38
N VAL A 152 -4.52 -7.72 28.35
CA VAL A 152 -5.02 -7.28 27.04
C VAL A 152 -5.90 -8.36 26.41
N LYS A 153 -7.10 -7.98 26.00
CA LYS A 153 -8.14 -8.88 25.46
C LYS A 153 -8.49 -8.58 23.99
N VAL A 154 -8.03 -7.43 23.50
CA VAL A 154 -8.28 -6.98 22.13
C VAL A 154 -7.20 -7.51 21.18
N PRO A 155 -7.41 -7.50 19.87
CA PRO A 155 -6.40 -7.88 18.89
C PRO A 155 -5.09 -7.11 19.09
N ILE A 156 -3.97 -7.80 18.91
CA ILE A 156 -2.64 -7.23 19.04
C ILE A 156 -1.97 -7.19 17.68
N VAL A 157 -1.56 -5.99 17.28
CA VAL A 157 -0.83 -5.71 16.04
C VAL A 157 0.67 -5.63 16.33
N THR A 158 1.46 -6.08 15.41
CA THR A 158 2.92 -6.06 15.53
C THR A 158 3.50 -4.69 15.18
N SER A 159 3.38 -4.29 13.91
CA SER A 159 3.79 -3.00 13.35
C SER A 159 3.02 -2.74 12.06
N ASN A 160 3.18 -1.55 11.49
CA ASN A 160 2.32 -1.05 10.40
C ASN A 160 3.07 -0.46 9.20
N LEU A 161 4.37 -0.67 9.06
CA LEU A 161 5.09 -0.30 7.84
C LEU A 161 5.93 -1.48 7.39
N ILE A 162 5.51 -2.07 6.30
CA ILE A 162 5.99 -3.36 5.82
C ILE A 162 6.86 -3.18 4.58
N ALA A 163 8.03 -3.80 4.59
CA ALA A 163 9.07 -3.59 3.58
C ALA A 163 9.12 -4.66 2.48
N GLY A 164 8.30 -5.68 2.52
CA GLY A 164 8.29 -6.76 1.52
C GLY A 164 7.81 -8.09 2.09
N ALA A 165 7.83 -9.14 1.28
CA ALA A 165 7.22 -10.44 1.65
C ALA A 165 7.83 -11.06 2.91
N ALA A 166 9.15 -10.96 3.10
CA ALA A 166 9.83 -11.48 4.30
C ALA A 166 9.40 -10.72 5.56
N ASP A 167 9.25 -9.40 5.44
CA ASP A 167 8.80 -8.56 6.52
C ASP A 167 7.32 -8.79 6.83
N VAL A 168 6.45 -8.86 5.81
CA VAL A 168 5.04 -9.28 5.98
C VAL A 168 4.95 -10.58 6.76
N TYR A 169 5.74 -11.59 6.36
CA TYR A 169 5.77 -12.88 7.08
C TYR A 169 6.24 -12.72 8.52
N GLY A 170 7.20 -11.83 8.76
CA GLY A 170 7.69 -11.49 10.10
C GLY A 170 6.60 -10.93 11.04
N HIS A 171 5.56 -10.32 10.48
CA HIS A 171 4.44 -9.72 11.21
C HIS A 171 3.21 -10.63 11.36
N THR A 172 3.19 -11.81 10.73
CA THR A 172 2.02 -12.72 10.76
C THR A 172 1.69 -13.30 12.15
N ASP A 173 2.53 -13.10 13.15
CA ASP A 173 2.21 -13.47 14.54
C ASP A 173 1.22 -12.50 15.22
N GLY A 174 0.97 -11.31 14.64
CA GLY A 174 -0.11 -10.41 15.02
C GLY A 174 -1.50 -11.01 14.78
N ASP A 175 -2.53 -10.49 15.43
CA ASP A 175 -3.90 -10.95 15.25
C ASP A 175 -4.52 -10.39 13.96
N LEU A 176 -4.13 -9.18 13.58
CA LEU A 176 -4.45 -8.55 12.31
C LEU A 176 -3.19 -7.95 11.68
N MET A 177 -3.27 -7.64 10.40
CA MET A 177 -2.21 -6.98 9.65
C MET A 177 -2.54 -5.49 9.50
N GLU A 178 -1.52 -4.66 9.59
CA GLU A 178 -1.61 -3.22 9.32
C GLU A 178 -0.56 -2.79 8.31
N ASN A 179 -0.84 -1.72 7.61
CA ASN A 179 0.19 -1.03 6.84
C ASN A 179 -0.09 0.48 6.82
N ASN A 180 0.98 1.26 6.71
CA ASN A 180 0.92 2.69 6.44
C ASN A 180 1.21 2.92 4.97
N SER A 181 0.49 3.81 4.34
CA SER A 181 0.72 4.16 2.96
C SER A 181 0.21 5.55 2.64
N TYR A 182 1.05 6.34 1.99
CA TYR A 182 0.73 7.69 1.59
C TYR A 182 0.89 7.87 0.09
N PHE A 183 0.10 8.74 -0.49
CA PHE A 183 0.34 9.18 -1.84
C PHE A 183 1.43 10.25 -1.84
N ASN A 184 2.53 10.00 -2.57
CA ASN A 184 3.66 10.94 -2.64
C ASN A 184 4.15 11.44 -1.26
N HIS A 185 4.49 10.53 -0.36
CA HIS A 185 4.95 10.88 0.99
C HIS A 185 6.05 11.94 0.95
N PRO A 186 5.87 13.09 1.60
CA PRO A 186 6.85 14.16 1.60
C PRO A 186 8.07 13.80 2.45
N LEU A 187 9.23 14.32 2.08
CA LEU A 187 10.41 14.30 2.91
C LEU A 187 10.45 15.58 3.76
N LEU A 188 10.25 15.45 5.05
CA LEU A 188 10.31 16.58 5.97
C LEU A 188 11.76 17.02 6.19
N LEU A 189 12.02 18.31 6.08
CA LEU A 189 13.33 18.89 6.38
C LEU A 189 13.35 19.47 7.79
N PRO A 190 14.37 19.15 8.62
CA PRO A 190 14.38 19.49 10.05
C PRO A 190 14.29 20.99 10.41
N ASP A 191 14.68 21.89 9.51
CA ASP A 191 14.84 23.32 9.81
C ASP A 191 13.88 24.23 9.04
N MET A 192 12.85 23.69 8.41
CA MET A 192 12.02 24.47 7.51
C MET A 192 10.59 24.57 8.04
N ASN A 193 10.22 25.71 8.57
CA ASN A 193 8.84 26.04 8.87
C ASN A 193 8.03 25.99 7.55
N ASN A 194 7.07 25.09 7.48
CA ASN A 194 6.16 24.92 6.34
C ASN A 194 6.84 24.67 4.98
N THR A 195 8.05 24.12 4.96
CA THR A 195 8.71 23.68 3.74
C THR A 195 9.07 22.20 3.84
N TYR A 196 8.76 21.44 2.81
CA TYR A 196 9.11 20.03 2.71
C TYR A 196 9.50 19.70 1.28
N MET A 197 10.10 18.54 1.10
CA MET A 197 10.51 18.09 -0.22
C MET A 197 9.72 16.88 -0.66
N VAL A 198 9.38 16.87 -1.92
CA VAL A 198 8.74 15.75 -2.59
C VAL A 198 9.75 15.12 -3.53
N ASN A 199 9.80 13.81 -3.57
CA ASN A 199 10.69 13.05 -4.43
C ASN A 199 10.42 13.36 -5.90
N GLY A 200 11.41 13.90 -6.58
CA GLY A 200 11.40 14.08 -8.03
C GLY A 200 11.19 15.52 -8.53
N PRO A 201 11.07 15.69 -9.85
CA PRO A 201 10.82 16.99 -10.47
C PRO A 201 9.41 17.52 -10.15
N VAL A 202 9.16 18.77 -10.49
CA VAL A 202 7.87 19.47 -10.24
C VAL A 202 6.65 18.66 -10.70
N GLU A 203 6.78 17.90 -11.78
CA GLU A 203 5.72 17.05 -12.29
C GLU A 203 5.24 15.99 -11.28
N TYR A 204 6.07 15.63 -10.31
CA TYR A 204 5.67 14.67 -9.28
C TYR A 204 4.89 15.28 -8.13
N VAL A 205 5.13 16.54 -7.81
CA VAL A 205 4.29 17.30 -6.86
C VAL A 205 2.90 17.52 -7.43
N SER A 206 2.84 17.67 -8.75
CA SER A 206 1.61 17.79 -9.51
C SER A 206 1.13 16.45 -10.09
N THR A 207 1.70 15.32 -9.67
CA THR A 207 1.28 14.02 -10.18
C THR A 207 -0.16 13.77 -9.79
N ASN A 208 -1.00 13.71 -10.80
CA ASN A 208 -2.40 13.40 -10.60
C ASN A 208 -2.53 11.93 -10.15
N PRO A 209 -3.10 11.64 -8.97
CA PRO A 209 -3.34 10.27 -8.50
C PRO A 209 -4.22 9.46 -9.46
N LEU A 210 -4.91 10.15 -10.35
CA LEU A 210 -5.73 9.54 -11.39
C LEU A 210 -4.93 9.15 -12.65
N THR A 211 -3.62 9.32 -12.67
CA THR A 211 -2.77 8.89 -13.79
C THR A 211 -1.87 7.72 -13.40
N TRP A 212 -1.39 6.98 -14.40
CA TRP A 212 -0.32 6.02 -14.17
C TRP A 212 0.95 6.75 -13.72
N GLN A 213 1.34 6.52 -12.49
CA GLN A 213 2.60 7.02 -12.02
C GLN A 213 3.75 6.24 -12.63
N ARG A 214 4.60 6.95 -13.34
CA ARG A 214 5.93 6.45 -13.66
C ARG A 214 6.81 6.78 -12.47
N GLY A 215 7.07 5.81 -11.60
CA GLY A 215 7.95 6.09 -10.50
C GLY A 215 9.35 6.38 -10.93
N VAL A 216 9.89 7.41 -10.36
CA VAL A 216 11.32 7.52 -10.19
C VAL A 216 11.66 6.60 -9.04
N GLY A 217 12.37 5.61 -9.35
CA GLY A 217 12.67 4.64 -8.36
C GLY A 217 11.49 3.65 -8.11
N SER A 218 11.62 2.81 -7.12
CA SER A 218 10.70 1.72 -6.78
C SER A 218 9.38 2.16 -6.16
N MET A 219 9.21 3.43 -5.92
CA MET A 219 8.08 4.01 -5.19
C MET A 219 6.96 4.50 -6.13
N ALA A 220 6.97 4.07 -7.35
CA ALA A 220 5.93 4.38 -8.36
C ALA A 220 4.61 3.69 -8.10
N THR A 221 4.40 3.32 -6.93
CA THR A 221 3.21 2.63 -6.56
C THR A 221 2.23 3.63 -6.01
N THR A 222 1.02 3.49 -6.42
CA THR A 222 -0.09 4.19 -5.79
C THR A 222 -0.20 3.76 -4.33
N LEU A 223 -0.85 4.57 -3.53
CA LEU A 223 -1.17 4.24 -2.15
C LEU A 223 -1.79 2.83 -2.01
N LEU A 224 -2.74 2.49 -2.89
CA LEU A 224 -3.41 1.19 -2.91
C LEU A 224 -2.42 0.03 -3.10
N SER A 225 -1.50 0.15 -4.03
CA SER A 225 -0.53 -0.91 -4.33
C SER A 225 0.40 -1.18 -3.15
N LEU A 226 0.85 -0.11 -2.47
CA LEU A 226 1.70 -0.25 -1.26
C LEU A 226 0.92 -0.85 -0.10
N ALA A 227 -0.30 -0.38 0.15
CA ALA A 227 -1.15 -0.92 1.21
C ALA A 227 -1.40 -2.42 1.01
N SER A 228 -1.74 -2.83 -0.21
CA SER A 228 -2.16 -4.20 -0.52
C SER A 228 -1.07 -5.26 -0.32
N VAL A 229 0.22 -4.91 -0.28
CA VAL A 229 1.29 -5.90 -0.04
C VAL A 229 1.26 -6.50 1.36
N ALA A 230 0.53 -5.91 2.28
CA ALA A 230 0.41 -6.40 3.66
C ALA A 230 -0.80 -7.31 3.89
N ILE A 231 -1.68 -7.49 2.91
CA ILE A 231 -2.87 -8.34 3.04
C ILE A 231 -2.44 -9.80 3.10
N VAL A 232 -2.84 -10.50 4.14
CA VAL A 232 -2.48 -11.91 4.40
C VAL A 232 -3.75 -12.75 4.53
N LYS A 233 -3.78 -13.88 3.83
CA LYS A 233 -4.90 -14.83 3.89
C LYS A 233 -5.25 -15.22 5.31
N GLY A 234 -6.51 -15.06 5.67
CA GLY A 234 -7.05 -15.43 6.99
C GLY A 234 -6.69 -14.45 8.11
N LYS A 235 -6.23 -13.26 7.77
CA LYS A 235 -6.00 -12.16 8.71
C LYS A 235 -6.82 -10.95 8.31
N PRO A 236 -7.49 -10.26 9.25
CA PRO A 236 -8.03 -8.94 9.00
C PRO A 236 -6.91 -7.97 8.59
N PHE A 237 -7.26 -6.96 7.79
CA PHE A 237 -6.32 -5.94 7.35
C PHE A 237 -6.85 -4.54 7.60
N MET A 238 -6.01 -3.68 8.14
CA MET A 238 -6.32 -2.27 8.35
C MET A 238 -5.23 -1.37 7.75
N LEU A 239 -5.64 -0.33 7.03
CA LEU A 239 -4.75 0.75 6.63
C LEU A 239 -4.74 1.77 7.77
N SER A 240 -3.71 1.70 8.62
CA SER A 240 -3.66 2.39 9.92
C SER A 240 -3.14 3.82 9.84
N GLU A 241 -2.43 4.16 8.78
CA GLU A 241 -2.09 5.53 8.43
C GLU A 241 -2.16 5.69 6.92
N TRP A 242 -2.93 6.65 6.47
CA TRP A 242 -2.98 7.00 5.06
C TRP A 242 -3.46 8.43 4.89
N ASN A 243 -2.94 9.08 3.90
CA ASN A 243 -3.39 10.41 3.48
C ASN A 243 -2.82 10.72 2.10
N GLU A 244 -3.37 11.79 1.51
CA GLU A 244 -2.72 12.59 0.52
C GLU A 244 -2.49 13.96 1.16
N TYR A 245 -1.25 14.42 1.24
CA TYR A 245 -0.93 15.63 1.99
C TYR A 245 -1.58 16.88 1.39
N GLY A 246 -1.98 17.84 2.24
CA GLY A 246 -2.86 18.95 1.93
C GLY A 246 -2.42 19.91 0.82
N GLU A 247 -1.15 19.86 0.40
CA GLU A 247 -0.64 20.70 -0.69
C GLU A 247 -0.48 19.98 -2.01
N HIS A 248 -0.84 18.76 -2.05
CA HIS A 248 -0.92 18.07 -3.32
C HIS A 248 -2.07 18.67 -4.14
N MET A 249 -1.78 19.14 -5.35
CA MET A 249 -2.78 19.82 -6.19
C MET A 249 -4.03 18.99 -6.50
N PHE A 250 -3.98 17.68 -6.22
CA PHE A 250 -5.04 16.73 -6.50
C PHE A 250 -5.56 15.99 -5.26
N HIS A 251 -5.29 16.49 -4.06
CA HIS A 251 -5.61 15.78 -2.84
C HIS A 251 -7.12 15.52 -2.64
N SER A 252 -8.00 16.25 -3.33
CA SER A 252 -9.42 15.96 -3.35
C SER A 252 -9.79 14.66 -4.08
N THR A 253 -8.86 14.05 -4.84
CA THR A 253 -9.18 12.97 -5.77
C THR A 253 -8.78 11.57 -5.28
N ALA A 254 -7.71 11.47 -4.49
CA ALA A 254 -7.17 10.17 -4.07
C ALA A 254 -7.92 9.52 -2.92
N LEU A 255 -8.57 10.31 -2.07
CA LEU A 255 -9.17 9.81 -0.83
C LEU A 255 -10.30 8.82 -1.07
N VAL A 256 -11.29 9.19 -1.89
CA VAL A 256 -12.41 8.30 -2.22
C VAL A 256 -11.94 7.09 -3.04
N GLN A 257 -10.91 7.25 -3.87
CA GLN A 257 -10.30 6.15 -4.59
C GLN A 257 -9.82 5.06 -3.63
N THR A 258 -9.09 5.44 -2.59
CA THR A 258 -8.62 4.50 -1.57
C THR A 258 -9.78 3.78 -0.88
N VAL A 259 -10.81 4.51 -0.49
CA VAL A 259 -11.98 3.95 0.20
C VAL A 259 -12.75 2.97 -0.68
N ALA A 260 -12.97 3.30 -1.95
CA ALA A 260 -13.68 2.41 -2.86
C ALA A 260 -12.93 1.11 -3.12
N TYR A 261 -11.60 1.18 -3.27
CA TYR A 261 -10.79 -0.02 -3.42
C TYR A 261 -10.61 -0.80 -2.11
N ALA A 262 -10.69 -0.13 -0.96
CA ALA A 262 -10.74 -0.82 0.32
C ALA A 262 -12.00 -1.68 0.44
N CYS A 263 -13.17 -1.16 -0.01
CA CYS A 263 -14.40 -1.95 -0.10
C CYS A 263 -14.24 -3.13 -1.09
N LEU A 264 -13.70 -2.89 -2.29
CA LEU A 264 -13.49 -3.95 -3.28
C LEU A 264 -12.60 -5.08 -2.74
N ASN A 265 -11.58 -4.75 -1.95
CA ASN A 265 -10.60 -5.69 -1.40
C ASN A 265 -10.93 -6.19 0.00
N ASP A 266 -12.13 -5.93 0.51
CA ASP A 266 -12.61 -6.38 1.84
C ASP A 266 -11.64 -6.01 2.98
N TRP A 267 -11.23 -4.74 3.04
CA TRP A 267 -10.40 -4.26 4.15
C TRP A 267 -11.26 -3.99 5.39
N ASP A 268 -10.73 -4.29 6.56
CA ASP A 268 -11.46 -4.22 7.82
C ASP A 268 -11.40 -2.84 8.49
N GLY A 269 -10.46 -1.99 8.12
CA GLY A 269 -10.32 -0.67 8.72
C GLY A 269 -9.52 0.33 7.90
N LEU A 270 -9.89 1.61 8.06
CA LEU A 270 -9.21 2.76 7.48
C LEU A 270 -9.07 3.86 8.54
N ILE A 271 -7.84 4.26 8.85
CA ILE A 271 -7.58 5.35 9.78
C ILE A 271 -6.77 6.43 9.06
N LEU A 272 -7.42 7.54 8.74
CA LEU A 272 -6.78 8.68 8.10
C LEU A 272 -5.79 9.36 9.06
N TYR A 273 -4.57 9.58 8.63
CA TYR A 273 -3.55 10.31 9.39
C TYR A 273 -3.35 11.70 8.79
N ASN A 274 -3.76 12.79 9.48
CA ASN A 274 -4.51 12.74 10.72
C ASN A 274 -5.52 13.89 10.79
N HIS A 275 -6.37 13.89 11.80
CA HIS A 275 -7.33 14.96 11.96
C HIS A 275 -6.64 16.28 12.35
N HIS A 276 -5.74 16.25 13.34
CA HIS A 276 -5.08 17.43 13.88
C HIS A 276 -3.85 17.06 14.73
N THR A 277 -2.72 17.74 14.52
CA THR A 277 -1.44 17.46 15.20
C THR A 277 -1.12 18.39 16.36
N SER A 278 -1.76 19.55 16.49
CA SER A 278 -1.46 20.52 17.56
C SER A 278 -2.07 20.10 18.89
N GLU A 279 -1.30 20.28 19.97
CA GLU A 279 -1.79 20.11 21.34
C GLU A 279 -2.82 21.19 21.72
N ASN A 280 -2.81 22.34 21.05
CA ASN A 280 -3.67 23.47 21.35
C ASN A 280 -4.62 23.76 20.19
N TRP A 281 -5.84 23.29 20.31
CA TRP A 281 -6.90 23.47 19.31
C TRP A 281 -7.28 24.95 19.06
N ASP A 282 -7.12 25.80 20.10
CA ASP A 282 -7.48 27.21 20.01
C ASP A 282 -6.48 28.05 19.22
N ASP A 283 -5.26 27.53 18.97
CA ASP A 283 -4.19 28.25 18.28
C ASP A 283 -4.20 28.05 16.76
N GLN A 284 -5.13 27.27 16.21
CA GLN A 284 -5.18 26.98 14.78
C GLN A 284 -6.07 27.98 14.04
N PRO A 285 -5.54 28.72 13.07
CA PRO A 285 -6.37 29.55 12.20
C PRO A 285 -7.25 28.67 11.31
N ALA A 286 -8.50 29.09 11.13
CA ALA A 286 -9.45 28.36 10.30
C ALA A 286 -9.13 28.44 8.80
N ASP A 287 -8.25 29.35 8.40
CA ASP A 287 -7.93 29.71 7.01
C ASP A 287 -6.46 29.37 6.61
N GLU A 288 -5.80 28.52 7.40
CA GLU A 288 -4.45 28.02 7.10
C GLU A 288 -4.35 26.53 7.42
N ILE A 289 -3.66 25.76 6.59
CA ILE A 289 -3.18 24.41 6.91
C ILE A 289 -1.74 24.56 7.40
N ARG A 290 -1.47 24.21 8.65
CA ARG A 290 -0.13 24.33 9.27
C ARG A 290 0.68 23.05 9.24
N ASN A 291 0.01 21.93 9.23
CA ASN A 291 0.66 20.63 9.08
C ASN A 291 0.10 19.93 7.85
N ILE A 292 0.97 19.40 7.05
CA ILE A 292 0.64 18.77 5.76
C ILE A 292 -0.28 17.56 5.88
N PHE A 293 -0.35 16.94 7.06
CA PHE A 293 -1.22 15.79 7.31
C PHE A 293 -2.56 16.19 7.98
N ASP A 294 -2.69 17.42 8.46
CA ASP A 294 -3.91 17.86 9.13
C ASP A 294 -5.07 18.04 8.14
N VAL A 295 -6.22 17.46 8.46
CA VAL A 295 -7.42 17.52 7.62
C VAL A 295 -8.58 18.28 8.24
N TYR A 296 -8.45 18.75 9.47
CA TYR A 296 -9.55 19.33 10.25
C TYR A 296 -10.22 20.54 9.58
N ASN A 297 -9.49 21.32 8.81
CA ASN A 297 -9.99 22.49 8.07
C ASN A 297 -9.78 22.39 6.56
N ASP A 298 -9.31 21.24 6.06
CA ASP A 298 -9.17 21.01 4.64
C ASP A 298 -10.52 20.76 3.97
N PRO A 299 -11.02 21.68 3.14
CA PRO A 299 -12.34 21.55 2.54
C PRO A 299 -12.42 20.34 1.60
N ALA A 300 -11.33 19.96 0.96
CA ALA A 300 -11.30 18.81 0.07
C ALA A 300 -11.57 17.49 0.80
N VAL A 301 -11.13 17.38 2.03
CA VAL A 301 -11.34 16.18 2.85
C VAL A 301 -12.65 16.24 3.60
N ILE A 302 -12.88 17.34 4.32
CA ILE A 302 -14.04 17.47 5.23
C ILE A 302 -15.36 17.36 4.48
N CYS A 303 -15.48 17.98 3.30
CA CYS A 303 -16.70 17.89 2.50
C CYS A 303 -16.99 16.47 1.98
N GLN A 304 -15.97 15.62 1.81
CA GLN A 304 -16.13 14.24 1.37
C GLN A 304 -16.23 13.23 2.52
N TRP A 305 -15.94 13.66 3.76
CA TRP A 305 -15.83 12.74 4.89
C TRP A 305 -17.07 11.88 5.11
N GLY A 306 -18.26 12.50 5.11
CA GLY A 306 -19.51 11.77 5.28
C GLY A 306 -19.78 10.76 4.17
N PHE A 307 -19.41 11.08 2.94
CA PHE A 307 -19.51 10.17 1.81
C PHE A 307 -18.54 9.00 1.95
N MET A 308 -17.26 9.25 2.25
CA MET A 308 -16.24 8.22 2.44
C MET A 308 -16.62 7.27 3.59
N ALA A 309 -17.01 7.81 4.74
CA ALA A 309 -17.44 7.04 5.89
C ALA A 309 -18.66 6.16 5.57
N SER A 310 -19.65 6.71 4.87
CA SER A 310 -20.83 5.94 4.45
C SER A 310 -20.46 4.84 3.46
N MET A 311 -19.58 5.13 2.49
CA MET A 311 -19.12 4.16 1.51
C MET A 311 -18.49 2.95 2.18
N PHE A 312 -17.56 3.18 3.11
CA PHE A 312 -16.85 2.11 3.81
C PHE A 312 -17.71 1.37 4.82
N LEU A 313 -18.34 2.10 5.75
CA LEU A 313 -19.08 1.49 6.86
C LEU A 313 -20.36 0.77 6.44
N LYS A 314 -20.95 1.17 5.32
CA LYS A 314 -22.19 0.55 4.78
C LYS A 314 -21.92 -0.38 3.60
N GLY A 315 -20.68 -0.51 3.15
CA GLY A 315 -20.33 -1.34 2.00
C GLY A 315 -21.06 -0.90 0.72
N LEU A 316 -21.00 0.41 0.37
CA LEU A 316 -21.70 0.93 -0.80
C LEU A 316 -21.04 0.56 -2.12
N VAL A 317 -19.84 0.00 -2.10
CA VAL A 317 -19.13 -0.61 -3.22
C VAL A 317 -19.03 -2.11 -2.91
N SER A 318 -19.32 -2.93 -3.91
CA SER A 318 -19.31 -4.38 -3.77
C SER A 318 -17.90 -4.94 -3.62
N GLU A 319 -17.75 -5.93 -2.74
CA GLU A 319 -16.52 -6.73 -2.63
C GLU A 319 -16.25 -7.49 -3.92
N ALA A 320 -14.97 -7.72 -4.20
CA ALA A 320 -14.53 -8.60 -5.27
C ALA A 320 -15.01 -10.04 -5.02
N LYS A 321 -15.54 -10.67 -6.07
CA LYS A 321 -16.02 -12.07 -6.01
C LYS A 321 -14.87 -13.06 -6.07
N HIS A 322 -13.76 -12.66 -6.64
CA HIS A 322 -12.59 -13.50 -6.89
C HIS A 322 -11.38 -12.96 -6.13
N CYS A 323 -10.42 -13.85 -5.89
CA CYS A 323 -9.21 -13.48 -5.17
C CYS A 323 -7.98 -14.17 -5.78
N VAL A 324 -6.91 -13.40 -5.87
CA VAL A 324 -5.58 -13.87 -6.30
C VAL A 324 -4.72 -14.16 -5.08
N ASP A 325 -4.31 -15.40 -4.90
CA ASP A 325 -3.38 -15.83 -3.86
C ASP A 325 -1.93 -15.70 -4.36
N ILE A 326 -1.13 -14.83 -3.75
CA ILE A 326 0.31 -14.71 -4.01
C ILE A 326 1.05 -15.64 -3.06
N VAL A 327 1.60 -16.71 -3.59
CA VAL A 327 2.12 -17.83 -2.78
C VAL A 327 3.64 -17.74 -2.62
N TYR A 328 4.08 -17.71 -1.39
CA TYR A 328 5.48 -17.71 -0.98
C TYR A 328 5.81 -18.97 -0.19
N THR A 329 6.97 -19.55 -0.46
CA THR A 329 7.56 -20.58 0.38
C THR A 329 8.62 -19.99 1.29
N GLN A 330 9.08 -20.75 2.29
CA GLN A 330 10.18 -20.33 3.16
C GLN A 330 11.47 -20.01 2.38
N ASN A 331 11.68 -20.67 1.24
CA ASN A 331 12.82 -20.37 0.39
C ASN A 331 12.62 -19.03 -0.35
N ASP A 332 11.41 -18.74 -0.81
CA ASP A 332 11.12 -17.48 -1.50
C ASP A 332 11.36 -16.29 -0.57
N LEU A 333 10.93 -16.40 0.69
CA LEU A 333 11.14 -15.34 1.69
C LEU A 333 12.59 -14.99 1.96
N LYS A 334 13.50 -15.95 1.74
CA LYS A 334 14.94 -15.76 1.98
C LYS A 334 15.71 -15.30 0.74
N THR A 335 15.15 -15.54 -0.44
CA THR A 335 15.90 -15.39 -1.72
C THR A 335 15.33 -14.38 -2.67
N LEU A 336 14.08 -13.95 -2.44
CA LEU A 336 13.49 -12.86 -3.22
C LEU A 336 14.01 -11.51 -2.72
N PRO A 337 14.25 -10.57 -3.63
CA PRO A 337 14.62 -9.22 -3.23
C PRO A 337 13.48 -8.60 -2.42
N GLU A 338 13.89 -7.94 -1.36
CA GLU A 338 12.96 -7.15 -0.56
C GLU A 338 12.47 -5.94 -1.32
N PHE A 339 11.27 -5.52 -0.88
CA PHE A 339 10.68 -4.26 -1.23
C PHE A 339 10.58 -4.01 -2.73
N HIS A 340 9.43 -4.19 -3.33
CA HIS A 340 9.13 -3.46 -4.56
C HIS A 340 7.79 -3.82 -5.15
N ALA A 341 7.29 -2.89 -5.96
CA ALA A 341 6.21 -3.02 -6.88
C ALA A 341 6.24 -4.38 -7.60
N MET A 342 5.71 -5.37 -6.96
CA MET A 342 5.58 -6.68 -7.58
C MET A 342 4.68 -6.52 -8.81
N PRO A 343 4.92 -7.29 -9.87
CA PRO A 343 4.01 -7.31 -11.02
C PRO A 343 2.55 -7.55 -10.64
N THR A 344 2.33 -8.13 -9.47
CA THR A 344 1.01 -8.46 -8.92
C THR A 344 0.24 -7.27 -8.33
N MET A 345 0.88 -6.13 -8.12
CA MET A 345 0.27 -4.96 -7.48
C MET A 345 -0.88 -4.30 -8.26
N PHE A 346 -1.16 -4.72 -9.46
CA PHE A 346 -2.32 -4.25 -10.21
C PHE A 346 -3.61 -5.00 -9.85
N PHE A 347 -3.53 -6.21 -9.29
CA PHE A 347 -4.72 -7.01 -8.97
C PHE A 347 -5.72 -6.28 -8.07
N PRO A 348 -5.30 -5.53 -7.03
CA PRO A 348 -6.23 -4.81 -6.17
C PRO A 348 -7.12 -3.78 -6.86
N TYR A 349 -6.75 -3.37 -8.08
CA TYR A 349 -7.59 -2.50 -8.92
C TYR A 349 -8.71 -3.25 -9.65
N ILE A 350 -8.59 -4.55 -9.76
CA ILE A 350 -9.51 -5.38 -10.56
C ILE A 350 -10.28 -6.33 -9.66
N THR A 351 -9.59 -7.02 -8.77
CA THR A 351 -10.13 -8.11 -7.94
C THR A 351 -9.40 -8.18 -6.60
N GLY A 352 -9.78 -9.08 -5.70
CA GLY A 352 -9.10 -9.29 -4.43
C GLY A 352 -7.68 -9.86 -4.60
N MET A 353 -6.78 -9.48 -3.73
CA MET A 353 -5.41 -10.04 -3.66
C MET A 353 -4.98 -10.25 -2.21
N ARG A 354 -4.27 -11.36 -1.94
CA ARG A 354 -3.70 -11.63 -0.62
C ARG A 354 -2.45 -12.50 -0.70
N ASN A 355 -1.57 -12.37 0.28
CA ASN A 355 -0.40 -13.21 0.41
C ASN A 355 -0.73 -14.52 1.13
N VAL A 356 -0.08 -15.59 0.70
CA VAL A 356 -0.14 -16.93 1.29
C VAL A 356 1.27 -17.41 1.58
N PHE A 357 1.56 -17.68 2.83
CA PHE A 357 2.87 -18.17 3.25
C PHE A 357 2.79 -19.65 3.58
N LEU A 358 3.61 -20.46 2.92
CA LEU A 358 3.69 -21.89 3.13
C LEU A 358 4.84 -22.23 4.10
N ASP A 359 4.56 -23.01 5.12
CA ASP A 359 5.59 -23.58 5.96
C ASP A 359 6.38 -24.67 5.23
N SER A 360 7.52 -25.06 5.79
CA SER A 360 8.40 -26.06 5.17
C SER A 360 7.68 -27.40 5.08
N GLY A 361 7.46 -27.87 3.86
CA GLY A 361 6.76 -29.13 3.62
C GLY A 361 5.27 -28.96 3.28
N ASP A 362 4.68 -27.79 3.50
CA ASP A 362 3.28 -27.56 3.18
C ASP A 362 3.04 -27.53 1.67
N THR A 363 1.83 -27.95 1.31
CA THR A 363 1.28 -27.81 -0.03
C THR A 363 0.24 -26.70 -0.02
N TYR A 364 0.17 -25.93 -1.10
CA TYR A 364 -0.85 -24.91 -1.25
C TYR A 364 -2.24 -25.54 -1.18
N GLN A 365 -3.03 -25.09 -0.23
CA GLN A 365 -4.43 -25.44 -0.10
C GLN A 365 -5.23 -24.30 -0.71
N GLY A 366 -5.50 -24.43 -2.02
CA GLY A 366 -6.07 -23.34 -2.78
C GLY A 366 -7.56 -23.15 -2.56
N ASN A 367 -7.94 -21.93 -2.22
CA ASN A 367 -9.28 -21.42 -2.43
C ASN A 367 -9.24 -20.03 -3.10
N GLY A 368 -8.08 -19.63 -3.60
CA GLY A 368 -7.96 -18.51 -4.53
C GLY A 368 -8.33 -18.96 -5.94
N ASP A 369 -8.94 -18.09 -6.72
CA ASP A 369 -9.29 -18.39 -8.11
C ASP A 369 -8.04 -18.50 -8.98
N ILE A 370 -7.00 -17.73 -8.63
CA ILE A 370 -5.68 -17.77 -9.24
C ILE A 370 -4.62 -17.88 -8.15
N ALA A 371 -3.68 -18.80 -8.31
CA ALA A 371 -2.50 -18.86 -7.47
C ALA A 371 -1.26 -18.42 -8.26
N VAL A 372 -0.56 -17.42 -7.75
CA VAL A 372 0.68 -16.88 -8.32
C VAL A 372 1.85 -17.35 -7.47
N ASN A 373 2.74 -18.16 -8.03
CA ASN A 373 3.97 -18.55 -7.35
C ASN A 373 5.03 -17.45 -7.47
N ALA A 374 5.43 -16.88 -6.36
CA ALA A 374 6.42 -15.81 -6.32
C ALA A 374 7.84 -16.29 -6.65
N GLY A 375 8.14 -17.56 -6.39
CA GLY A 375 9.43 -18.16 -6.70
C GLY A 375 9.30 -19.42 -7.53
N PHE A 376 9.64 -19.37 -8.78
CA PHE A 376 9.45 -20.43 -9.77
C PHE A 376 9.95 -21.84 -9.34
N LEU A 377 10.88 -21.91 -8.39
CA LEU A 377 11.42 -23.18 -7.87
C LEU A 377 10.38 -24.12 -7.26
N ASN A 378 9.23 -23.59 -6.88
CA ASN A 378 8.19 -24.32 -6.18
C ASN A 378 6.94 -24.53 -7.03
N GLY A 379 7.05 -24.43 -8.36
CA GLY A 379 5.94 -24.55 -9.28
C GLY A 379 5.02 -25.76 -9.04
N ALA A 380 5.58 -26.90 -8.71
CA ALA A 380 4.82 -28.12 -8.40
C ALA A 380 3.82 -27.96 -7.23
N ARG A 381 4.06 -26.98 -6.34
CA ARG A 381 3.19 -26.75 -5.19
C ARG A 381 1.86 -26.09 -5.51
N LEU A 382 1.73 -25.51 -6.70
CA LEU A 382 0.48 -24.91 -7.18
C LEU A 382 -0.33 -25.87 -8.06
N SER A 383 0.05 -27.13 -8.15
CA SER A 383 -0.62 -28.12 -9.00
C SER A 383 -2.11 -28.34 -8.65
N GLU A 384 -2.50 -28.06 -7.41
CA GLU A 384 -3.89 -28.17 -6.97
C GLU A 384 -4.72 -26.91 -7.26
N ALA A 385 -4.11 -25.80 -7.67
CA ALA A 385 -4.83 -24.60 -8.01
C ALA A 385 -5.51 -24.75 -9.39
N LYS A 386 -6.73 -24.25 -9.51
CA LYS A 386 -7.47 -24.27 -10.79
C LYS A 386 -6.74 -23.48 -11.86
N HIS A 387 -6.30 -22.28 -11.51
CA HIS A 387 -5.49 -21.43 -12.39
C HIS A 387 -4.19 -21.09 -11.67
N SER A 388 -3.08 -21.25 -12.37
CA SER A 388 -1.75 -21.11 -11.77
C SER A 388 -0.86 -20.23 -12.63
N VAL A 389 -0.08 -19.37 -11.97
CA VAL A 389 0.93 -18.54 -12.61
C VAL A 389 2.27 -18.83 -11.97
N TYR A 390 3.26 -19.16 -12.81
CA TYR A 390 4.62 -19.44 -12.40
C TYR A 390 5.57 -18.49 -13.09
N TYR A 391 6.43 -17.82 -12.33
CA TYR A 391 7.48 -17.01 -12.93
C TYR A 391 8.78 -17.11 -12.16
N ALA A 392 9.89 -17.13 -12.89
CA ALA A 392 11.20 -16.88 -12.31
C ALA A 392 11.27 -15.40 -11.96
N TRP A 393 11.34 -15.13 -10.71
CA TRP A 393 11.61 -13.76 -10.23
C TRP A 393 12.95 -13.34 -10.81
N SER A 394 12.90 -12.57 -11.83
CA SER A 394 14.10 -11.97 -12.36
C SER A 394 14.16 -10.57 -11.84
N LYS A 395 15.33 -10.13 -11.56
CA LYS A 395 15.68 -8.76 -11.35
C LYS A 395 14.51 -7.84 -11.09
N TYR A 396 14.41 -7.45 -9.91
CA TYR A 396 13.75 -6.23 -9.59
C TYR A 396 14.83 -5.17 -9.40
N ARG A 397 15.04 -4.32 -10.38
CA ARG A 397 16.08 -3.29 -10.38
C ARG A 397 17.49 -3.81 -10.14
N ASP A 398 18.34 -2.91 -9.67
CA ASP A 398 19.75 -3.16 -9.41
C ASP A 398 20.01 -4.08 -8.22
N ILE A 399 19.04 -4.25 -7.31
CA ILE A 399 19.14 -5.19 -6.19
C ILE A 399 19.27 -6.63 -6.69
N GLY A 400 18.56 -6.96 -7.76
CA GLY A 400 18.63 -8.26 -8.37
C GLY A 400 19.93 -8.53 -9.12
N ARG A 401 20.76 -7.54 -9.43
CA ARG A 401 21.90 -7.72 -10.33
C ARG A 401 22.83 -8.87 -9.93
N ARG A 402 23.07 -9.06 -8.65
CA ARG A 402 23.92 -10.14 -8.14
C ARG A 402 23.32 -11.52 -8.28
N TYR A 403 22.01 -11.57 -8.13
CA TYR A 403 21.27 -12.82 -8.21
C TYR A 403 20.72 -13.05 -9.61
N GLU A 404 20.90 -12.04 -10.46
CA GLU A 404 20.12 -11.86 -11.64
C GLU A 404 20.32 -12.96 -12.66
N ASP A 405 21.53 -13.19 -13.03
CA ASP A 405 21.76 -14.04 -14.19
C ASP A 405 21.77 -15.52 -13.81
N LYS A 406 22.48 -15.88 -12.76
CA LYS A 406 22.66 -17.29 -12.40
C LYS A 406 21.42 -17.88 -11.71
N ASN A 407 20.95 -17.25 -10.65
CA ASN A 407 19.80 -17.78 -9.91
C ASN A 407 18.49 -17.72 -10.70
N ARG A 408 18.31 -16.73 -11.56
CA ARG A 408 17.18 -16.65 -12.47
C ARG A 408 17.21 -17.77 -13.49
N LEU A 409 18.33 -17.94 -14.19
CA LEU A 409 18.49 -18.99 -15.19
C LEU A 409 18.36 -20.38 -14.59
N GLU A 410 18.91 -20.62 -13.40
CA GLU A 410 18.74 -21.88 -12.68
C GLU A 410 17.28 -22.12 -12.29
N ARG A 411 16.57 -21.10 -11.81
CA ARG A 411 15.14 -21.21 -11.47
C ARG A 411 14.28 -21.48 -12.70
N ALA A 412 14.53 -20.73 -13.77
CA ALA A 412 13.82 -20.94 -15.04
C ALA A 412 14.10 -22.33 -15.62
N ALA A 413 15.37 -22.75 -15.66
CA ALA A 413 15.75 -24.06 -16.12
C ALA A 413 15.15 -25.20 -15.26
N LYS A 414 15.09 -25.01 -13.95
CA LYS A 414 14.49 -25.99 -13.04
C LYS A 414 12.97 -26.07 -13.22
N GLY A 415 12.30 -24.93 -13.40
CA GLY A 415 10.88 -24.89 -13.71
C GLY A 415 10.57 -25.54 -15.06
N THR A 416 11.34 -25.25 -16.10
CA THR A 416 11.20 -25.88 -17.41
C THR A 416 11.37 -27.40 -17.31
N LYS A 417 12.36 -27.87 -16.55
CA LYS A 417 12.54 -29.32 -16.31
C LYS A 417 11.37 -29.96 -15.60
N LEU A 418 10.76 -29.27 -14.63
CA LEU A 418 9.56 -29.77 -13.96
C LEU A 418 8.40 -29.94 -14.94
N ILE A 419 8.21 -28.98 -15.85
CA ILE A 419 7.19 -29.03 -16.89
C ILE A 419 7.48 -30.19 -17.88
N GLU A 420 8.72 -30.30 -18.35
CA GLU A 420 9.17 -31.38 -19.24
C GLU A 420 9.03 -32.77 -18.59
N GLN A 421 9.13 -32.87 -17.28
CA GLN A 421 8.91 -34.10 -16.51
C GLN A 421 7.43 -34.43 -16.28
N GLY A 422 6.52 -33.63 -16.82
CA GLY A 422 5.09 -33.86 -16.71
C GLY A 422 4.51 -33.54 -15.33
N VAL A 423 5.13 -32.64 -14.59
CA VAL A 423 4.57 -32.13 -13.34
C VAL A 423 3.24 -31.46 -13.63
N HIS A 424 2.19 -31.87 -12.94
CA HIS A 424 0.89 -31.23 -13.02
C HIS A 424 0.96 -29.82 -12.39
N LEU A 425 0.59 -28.79 -13.15
CA LEU A 425 0.71 -27.39 -12.76
C LEU A 425 -0.65 -26.71 -12.50
N GLY A 426 -1.73 -27.48 -12.34
CA GLY A 426 -3.07 -26.96 -12.27
C GLY A 426 -3.84 -27.19 -13.58
N GLU A 427 -5.10 -26.86 -13.59
CA GLU A 427 -5.99 -27.08 -14.75
C GLU A 427 -5.60 -26.18 -15.93
N GLN A 428 -5.27 -24.93 -15.61
CA GLN A 428 -4.76 -23.95 -16.58
C GLN A 428 -3.57 -23.21 -15.94
N ALA A 429 -2.47 -23.14 -16.64
CA ALA A 429 -1.24 -22.55 -16.11
C ALA A 429 -0.56 -21.62 -17.12
N LEU A 430 -0.09 -20.47 -16.62
CA LEU A 430 0.83 -19.58 -17.32
C LEU A 430 2.23 -19.73 -16.73
N VAL A 431 3.22 -19.88 -17.59
CA VAL A 431 4.62 -20.03 -17.18
C VAL A 431 5.46 -18.92 -17.78
N PHE A 432 6.08 -18.14 -16.93
CA PHE A 432 6.94 -17.03 -17.30
C PHE A 432 8.39 -17.33 -16.91
N ASN A 433 9.25 -17.52 -17.90
CA ASN A 433 10.68 -17.77 -17.68
C ASN A 433 11.49 -16.49 -17.50
N ASP A 434 10.94 -15.35 -17.89
CA ASP A 434 11.61 -14.06 -17.82
C ASP A 434 10.59 -12.94 -17.56
N ILE A 435 10.41 -12.62 -16.30
CA ILE A 435 9.46 -11.59 -15.90
C ILE A 435 9.90 -10.18 -16.33
N ALA A 436 11.21 -9.93 -16.48
CA ALA A 436 11.70 -8.64 -16.94
C ALA A 436 11.27 -8.33 -18.37
N LYS A 437 11.20 -9.35 -19.23
CA LYS A 437 10.61 -9.20 -20.58
C LYS A 437 9.13 -8.89 -20.56
N ILE A 438 8.41 -9.50 -19.62
CA ILE A 438 6.97 -9.33 -19.48
C ILE A 438 6.67 -7.96 -18.91
N ALA A 439 7.40 -7.58 -17.88
CA ALA A 439 7.24 -6.29 -17.24
C ALA A 439 7.82 -5.11 -18.05
N GLY A 440 8.53 -5.36 -19.16
CA GLY A 440 9.04 -4.31 -20.03
C GLY A 440 9.95 -3.33 -19.31
N GLU A 441 11.13 -3.76 -18.90
CA GLU A 441 12.14 -2.92 -18.21
C GLU A 441 11.61 -2.19 -16.95
N GLY A 442 10.69 -2.80 -16.22
CA GLY A 442 10.06 -2.24 -15.02
C GLY A 442 8.65 -1.69 -15.25
N ASP A 443 8.14 -1.73 -16.46
CA ASP A 443 6.74 -1.45 -16.75
C ASP A 443 5.86 -2.70 -16.56
N TYR A 444 5.29 -2.84 -15.38
CA TYR A 444 4.40 -3.97 -15.05
C TYR A 444 3.07 -3.95 -15.82
N ARG A 445 2.77 -2.93 -16.65
CA ARG A 445 1.57 -2.88 -17.48
C ARG A 445 1.49 -4.04 -18.47
N ASN A 446 2.63 -4.52 -18.97
CA ASN A 446 2.66 -5.68 -19.85
C ASN A 446 2.24 -6.96 -19.10
N PHE A 447 2.73 -7.15 -17.87
CA PHE A 447 2.29 -8.26 -17.03
C PHE A 447 0.79 -8.15 -16.72
N ALA A 448 0.33 -6.95 -16.35
CA ALA A 448 -1.08 -6.67 -16.08
C ALA A 448 -1.97 -7.03 -17.27
N ARG A 449 -1.59 -6.66 -18.50
CA ARG A 449 -2.34 -7.00 -19.72
C ARG A 449 -2.41 -8.50 -19.99
N ILE A 450 -1.29 -9.20 -19.79
CA ILE A 450 -1.23 -10.65 -19.98
C ILE A 450 -2.12 -11.35 -18.96
N MET A 451 -2.06 -10.93 -17.71
CA MET A 451 -2.89 -11.49 -16.64
C MET A 451 -4.37 -11.16 -16.83
N ASP A 452 -4.69 -9.94 -17.24
CA ASP A 452 -6.05 -9.53 -17.57
C ASP A 452 -6.65 -10.42 -18.67
N GLN A 453 -5.89 -10.62 -19.76
CA GLN A 453 -6.33 -11.51 -20.84
C GLN A 453 -6.53 -12.94 -20.34
N ALA A 454 -5.61 -13.46 -19.56
CA ALA A 454 -5.73 -14.80 -19.00
C ALA A 454 -6.92 -14.95 -18.06
N MET A 455 -7.17 -13.98 -17.19
CA MET A 455 -8.34 -13.99 -16.31
C MET A 455 -9.66 -14.02 -17.07
N LYS A 456 -9.74 -13.30 -18.20
CA LYS A 456 -10.90 -13.31 -19.10
C LYS A 456 -11.06 -14.64 -19.86
N GLU A 457 -9.94 -15.21 -20.32
CA GLU A 457 -9.92 -16.52 -21.01
C GLU A 457 -10.26 -17.68 -20.07
N TRP A 458 -9.94 -17.54 -18.80
CA TRP A 458 -10.24 -18.51 -17.74
C TRP A 458 -11.63 -18.30 -17.12
N ASP A 459 -12.40 -17.32 -17.60
CA ASP A 459 -13.70 -16.93 -17.05
C ASP A 459 -13.65 -16.57 -15.54
N VAL A 460 -12.52 -16.02 -15.06
CA VAL A 460 -12.37 -15.52 -13.68
C VAL A 460 -13.02 -14.14 -13.55
N ILE A 461 -12.84 -13.27 -14.54
CA ILE A 461 -13.49 -11.95 -14.57
C ILE A 461 -14.32 -11.77 -15.84
N PRO A 462 -15.39 -10.94 -15.81
CA PRO A 462 -16.14 -10.58 -16.99
C PRO A 462 -15.27 -9.95 -18.08
N LYS A 463 -15.61 -10.17 -19.36
CA LYS A 463 -14.82 -9.66 -20.49
C LYS A 463 -14.80 -8.15 -20.61
N GLU A 464 -15.83 -7.49 -20.10
CA GLU A 464 -16.02 -6.04 -20.06
C GLU A 464 -15.35 -5.35 -18.88
N THR A 465 -14.72 -6.11 -17.99
CA THR A 465 -13.99 -5.61 -16.80
C THR A 465 -12.49 -5.83 -16.95
N GLY A 466 -11.72 -5.50 -15.92
CA GLY A 466 -10.27 -5.55 -15.96
C GLY A 466 -9.67 -4.44 -16.83
N TYR A 467 -8.70 -4.75 -17.66
CA TYR A 467 -8.05 -3.77 -18.53
C TYR A 467 -8.82 -3.65 -19.85
N VAL A 468 -9.56 -2.54 -20.03
CA VAL A 468 -10.41 -2.29 -21.19
C VAL A 468 -10.13 -0.88 -21.73
N ASP A 469 -9.68 -0.79 -22.97
CA ASP A 469 -9.42 0.49 -23.67
C ASP A 469 -8.59 1.50 -22.84
N GLY A 470 -7.53 1.02 -22.19
CA GLY A 470 -6.64 1.85 -21.36
C GLY A 470 -7.12 2.09 -19.93
N LYS A 471 -8.33 1.65 -19.59
CA LYS A 471 -8.93 1.80 -18.25
C LYS A 471 -8.77 0.54 -17.42
N LEU A 472 -8.75 0.69 -16.10
CA LEU A 472 -8.96 -0.40 -15.17
C LEU A 472 -10.39 -0.34 -14.64
N ILE A 473 -11.12 -1.42 -14.85
CA ILE A 473 -12.50 -1.59 -14.40
C ILE A 473 -12.52 -2.74 -13.40
N SER A 474 -13.02 -2.49 -12.18
CA SER A 474 -13.17 -3.57 -11.20
C SER A 474 -14.01 -4.71 -11.77
N GLU A 475 -13.81 -5.94 -11.32
CA GLU A 475 -14.61 -7.09 -11.77
C GLU A 475 -16.11 -6.94 -11.50
N THR A 476 -16.47 -6.10 -10.52
CA THR A 476 -17.85 -5.74 -10.22
C THR A 476 -18.45 -4.76 -11.22
N GLY A 477 -17.61 -4.12 -12.05
CA GLY A 477 -18.01 -3.06 -12.98
C GLY A 477 -18.28 -1.71 -12.31
N GLU A 478 -18.17 -1.62 -10.99
CA GLU A 478 -18.57 -0.44 -10.21
C GLU A 478 -17.50 0.65 -10.15
N ILE A 479 -16.22 0.28 -10.26
CA ILE A 479 -15.08 1.21 -10.19
C ILE A 479 -14.43 1.31 -11.57
N ILE A 480 -14.26 2.52 -12.05
CA ILE A 480 -13.60 2.82 -13.32
C ILE A 480 -12.44 3.78 -13.06
N PHE A 481 -11.23 3.32 -13.28
CA PHE A 481 -10.02 4.14 -13.24
C PHE A 481 -9.47 4.32 -14.64
N ASP A 482 -9.49 5.55 -15.15
CA ASP A 482 -9.02 5.92 -16.48
C ASP A 482 -7.77 6.81 -16.37
N PRO A 483 -6.58 6.18 -16.25
CA PRO A 483 -5.34 6.92 -16.02
C PRO A 483 -4.86 7.71 -17.24
N GLU A 484 -5.33 7.39 -18.43
CA GLU A 484 -4.95 8.13 -19.66
C GLU A 484 -5.69 9.46 -19.76
N ASN A 485 -6.95 9.49 -19.31
CA ASN A 485 -7.77 10.70 -19.25
C ASN A 485 -7.80 11.36 -17.88
N ALA A 486 -7.01 10.85 -16.93
CA ALA A 486 -6.94 11.35 -15.55
C ALA A 486 -8.34 11.49 -14.93
N CYS A 487 -9.14 10.42 -14.97
CA CYS A 487 -10.43 10.40 -14.33
C CYS A 487 -10.72 9.09 -13.59
N TYR A 488 -11.55 9.20 -12.58
CA TYR A 488 -11.97 8.12 -11.69
C TYR A 488 -13.47 8.22 -11.43
N ALA A 489 -14.15 7.10 -11.50
CA ALA A 489 -15.57 7.04 -11.25
C ALA A 489 -15.95 5.82 -10.43
N VAL A 490 -16.96 5.97 -9.58
CA VAL A 490 -17.64 4.89 -8.89
C VAL A 490 -19.13 5.00 -9.21
N GLN A 491 -19.73 3.91 -9.66
CA GLN A 491 -21.16 3.83 -9.94
C GLN A 491 -21.72 2.55 -9.36
N THR A 492 -22.52 2.68 -8.34
CA THR A 492 -23.22 1.57 -7.68
C THR A 492 -24.72 1.89 -7.56
N PRO A 493 -25.56 0.92 -7.22
CA PRO A 493 -26.95 1.23 -6.90
C PRO A 493 -27.14 2.20 -5.72
N TYR A 494 -26.11 2.44 -4.92
CA TYR A 494 -26.17 3.19 -3.67
C TYR A 494 -25.44 4.53 -3.70
N CYS A 495 -24.47 4.70 -4.57
CA CYS A 495 -23.69 5.92 -4.68
C CYS A 495 -23.14 6.15 -6.08
N GLY A 496 -22.87 7.42 -6.39
CA GLY A 496 -22.15 7.86 -7.57
C GLY A 496 -20.97 8.74 -7.20
N TYR A 497 -19.86 8.58 -7.85
CA TYR A 497 -18.66 9.40 -7.67
C TYR A 497 -17.97 9.66 -9.00
N TYR A 498 -17.45 10.86 -9.14
CA TYR A 498 -16.59 11.22 -10.27
C TYR A 498 -15.50 12.18 -9.80
N SER A 499 -14.27 11.98 -10.25
CA SER A 499 -13.19 12.94 -10.10
C SER A 499 -12.34 12.98 -11.36
N GLY A 500 -12.01 14.19 -11.83
CA GLY A 500 -11.20 14.39 -13.02
C GLY A 500 -11.58 15.64 -13.82
N ALA A 501 -11.05 15.72 -15.05
CA ALA A 501 -11.48 16.77 -15.98
C ALA A 501 -12.97 16.60 -16.32
N PRO A 502 -13.75 17.68 -16.40
CA PRO A 502 -15.16 17.58 -16.72
C PRO A 502 -15.37 17.01 -18.12
N LYS A 503 -16.32 16.10 -18.22
CA LYS A 503 -16.85 15.61 -19.50
C LYS A 503 -18.00 16.50 -19.93
N GLU A 504 -18.44 16.37 -21.16
CA GLU A 504 -19.62 17.09 -21.66
C GLU A 504 -20.83 16.91 -20.72
N LEU A 505 -20.99 15.69 -20.18
CA LEU A 505 -21.98 15.36 -19.17
C LEU A 505 -21.44 14.22 -18.28
N ILE A 506 -21.46 14.42 -16.97
CA ILE A 506 -21.03 13.44 -15.96
C ILE A 506 -22.29 12.78 -15.38
N SER A 507 -22.46 11.49 -15.58
CA SER A 507 -23.54 10.72 -14.94
C SER A 507 -23.09 10.23 -13.57
N LEU A 508 -23.81 10.58 -12.51
CA LEU A 508 -23.63 10.07 -11.16
C LEU A 508 -24.60 8.92 -10.84
N SER A 509 -25.74 8.91 -11.54
CA SER A 509 -26.72 7.85 -11.53
C SER A 509 -27.61 7.99 -12.78
N ASP A 510 -28.58 7.10 -12.96
CA ASP A 510 -29.57 7.24 -14.02
C ASP A 510 -30.42 8.50 -13.86
N MET A 511 -30.55 9.01 -12.63
CA MET A 511 -31.37 10.15 -12.29
C MET A 511 -30.64 11.48 -12.26
N VAL A 512 -29.32 11.49 -11.94
CA VAL A 512 -28.57 12.72 -11.72
C VAL A 512 -27.33 12.79 -12.60
N LYS A 513 -27.26 13.86 -13.38
CA LYS A 513 -26.13 14.20 -14.23
C LYS A 513 -25.65 15.60 -13.94
N VAL A 514 -24.38 15.85 -14.13
CA VAL A 514 -23.73 17.15 -13.88
C VAL A 514 -22.93 17.58 -15.10
N LYS A 515 -23.07 18.83 -15.50
CA LYS A 515 -22.20 19.52 -16.43
C LYS A 515 -21.40 20.55 -15.62
N ALA A 516 -20.08 20.45 -15.63
CA ALA A 516 -19.19 21.38 -14.96
C ALA A 516 -18.33 22.13 -15.97
N GLU A 517 -17.99 23.39 -15.67
CA GLU A 517 -17.16 24.23 -16.52
C GLU A 517 -15.74 24.44 -15.94
N ASN A 518 -15.53 23.98 -14.70
CA ASN A 518 -14.23 23.99 -14.05
C ASN A 518 -13.23 23.08 -14.77
N LYS A 519 -11.93 23.34 -14.66
CA LYS A 519 -10.89 22.49 -15.28
C LYS A 519 -10.90 21.05 -14.72
N ARG A 520 -11.23 20.92 -13.46
CA ARG A 520 -11.38 19.66 -12.74
C ARG A 520 -12.56 19.76 -11.79
N ILE A 521 -13.18 18.65 -11.53
CA ILE A 521 -14.26 18.56 -10.58
C ILE A 521 -14.25 17.22 -9.86
N THR A 522 -14.60 17.25 -8.59
CA THR A 522 -14.89 16.07 -7.79
C THR A 522 -16.34 16.13 -7.34
N LEU A 523 -17.07 15.07 -7.62
CA LEU A 523 -18.51 14.94 -7.32
C LEU A 523 -18.73 13.66 -6.53
N ALA A 524 -19.45 13.75 -5.42
CA ALA A 524 -19.89 12.61 -4.63
C ALA A 524 -21.40 12.68 -4.40
N PHE A 525 -22.11 11.62 -4.73
CA PHE A 525 -23.56 11.55 -4.73
C PHE A 525 -24.05 10.32 -3.96
N ILE A 526 -24.93 10.52 -2.99
CA ILE A 526 -25.46 9.47 -2.12
C ILE A 526 -26.89 9.77 -1.72
N ALA A 527 -27.69 8.73 -1.49
CA ALA A 527 -28.98 8.88 -0.85
C ALA A 527 -28.81 9.29 0.64
N LYS A 528 -29.61 10.21 1.11
CA LYS A 528 -29.59 10.66 2.52
C LYS A 528 -30.07 9.56 3.46
N GLU A 529 -31.07 8.78 3.02
CA GLU A 529 -31.56 7.61 3.73
C GLU A 529 -30.79 6.35 3.27
N GLU A 530 -30.89 5.26 4.03
CA GLU A 530 -30.22 3.98 3.71
C GLU A 530 -30.92 3.22 2.59
N ASN A 531 -31.15 3.88 1.47
CA ASN A 531 -31.84 3.34 0.32
C ASN A 531 -30.94 3.36 -0.92
N ASN A 532 -31.25 2.45 -1.85
CA ASN A 532 -30.71 2.52 -3.19
C ASN A 532 -31.14 3.85 -3.86
N LEU A 533 -30.31 4.36 -4.75
CA LEU A 533 -30.54 5.66 -5.40
C LEU A 533 -31.89 5.76 -6.11
N ASP A 534 -32.40 4.64 -6.67
CA ASP A 534 -33.68 4.62 -7.37
C ASP A 534 -34.91 4.72 -6.45
N GLN A 535 -34.73 4.46 -5.16
CA GLN A 535 -35.82 4.41 -4.17
C GLN A 535 -35.81 5.59 -3.22
N ALA A 536 -34.71 6.32 -3.14
CA ALA A 536 -34.56 7.44 -2.25
C ALA A 536 -35.37 8.66 -2.73
N GLN A 537 -35.75 9.53 -1.77
CA GLN A 537 -36.43 10.79 -2.03
C GLN A 537 -35.54 11.99 -1.76
N GLU A 538 -34.48 11.80 -0.95
CA GLU A 538 -33.53 12.83 -0.58
C GLU A 538 -32.12 12.37 -0.87
N TYR A 539 -31.31 13.25 -1.42
CA TYR A 539 -29.93 12.98 -1.83
C TYR A 539 -29.01 14.07 -1.32
N ILE A 540 -27.74 13.71 -1.18
CA ILE A 540 -26.65 14.64 -0.93
C ILE A 540 -25.71 14.58 -2.12
N LEU A 541 -25.48 15.74 -2.75
CA LEU A 541 -24.45 15.94 -3.76
C LEU A 541 -23.36 16.83 -3.18
N THR A 542 -22.14 16.31 -3.04
CA THR A 542 -20.96 17.09 -2.73
C THR A 542 -20.24 17.39 -4.04
N ALA A 543 -19.90 18.64 -4.26
CA ALA A 543 -19.17 19.07 -5.45
C ALA A 543 -18.00 19.96 -5.05
N MET A 544 -16.81 19.70 -5.60
CA MET A 544 -15.58 20.44 -5.32
C MET A 544 -14.78 20.68 -6.58
N GLY A 545 -14.20 21.87 -6.67
CA GLY A 545 -13.15 22.21 -7.60
C GLY A 545 -11.75 22.04 -6.99
N GLU A 546 -10.82 22.90 -7.39
CA GLU A 546 -9.48 22.95 -6.82
C GLU A 546 -9.51 23.58 -5.43
N THR A 547 -8.70 23.06 -4.51
CA THR A 547 -8.50 23.63 -3.17
C THR A 547 -6.99 23.66 -2.88
N GLY A 548 -6.57 24.47 -1.93
CA GLY A 548 -5.17 24.57 -1.53
C GLY A 548 -4.86 25.89 -0.82
N MET A 549 -3.58 26.20 -0.69
CA MET A 549 -3.08 27.49 -0.16
C MET A 549 -2.67 28.41 -1.31
N ASP A 550 -3.15 29.65 -1.33
CA ASP A 550 -3.09 30.54 -2.50
C ASP A 550 -1.69 31.10 -2.82
N GLU A 551 -0.73 31.00 -1.89
CA GLU A 551 0.67 31.40 -2.08
C GLU A 551 1.65 30.22 -2.08
N THR A 552 1.20 28.98 -2.30
CA THR A 552 2.09 27.82 -2.32
C THR A 552 3.16 27.94 -3.39
N GLY A 553 4.42 27.82 -2.98
CA GLY A 553 5.60 27.88 -3.85
C GLY A 553 6.20 26.50 -4.13
N TYR A 554 6.57 26.26 -5.40
CA TYR A 554 7.23 25.04 -5.83
C TYR A 554 8.63 25.34 -6.36
N TYR A 555 9.67 24.72 -5.78
CA TYR A 555 11.08 24.98 -6.10
C TYR A 555 11.78 23.68 -6.53
N PRO A 556 11.83 23.37 -7.83
CA PRO A 556 12.43 22.14 -8.35
C PRO A 556 13.97 22.16 -8.28
N GLY A 557 14.59 21.00 -8.46
CA GLY A 557 16.03 20.83 -8.60
C GLY A 557 16.82 20.89 -7.30
N GLN A 558 16.16 20.65 -6.16
CA GLN A 558 16.84 20.59 -4.86
C GLN A 558 17.63 19.29 -4.71
N LYS A 559 18.87 19.39 -4.23
CA LYS A 559 19.77 18.24 -4.04
C LYS A 559 20.01 18.01 -2.56
N ILE A 560 19.80 16.79 -2.13
CA ILE A 560 20.18 16.33 -0.78
C ILE A 560 21.44 15.47 -0.93
N PRO A 561 22.51 15.73 -0.15
CA PRO A 561 23.70 14.89 -0.15
C PRO A 561 23.37 13.42 0.10
N GLY A 562 23.87 12.52 -0.74
CA GLY A 562 23.63 11.09 -0.64
C GLY A 562 22.36 10.58 -1.34
N MET A 563 21.51 11.47 -1.88
CA MET A 563 20.36 11.07 -2.68
C MET A 563 20.67 11.12 -4.18
N PRO A 564 20.26 10.08 -4.94
CA PRO A 564 20.63 9.97 -6.37
C PRO A 564 19.75 10.80 -7.32
N TYR A 565 18.73 11.47 -6.81
CA TYR A 565 17.76 12.23 -7.59
C TYR A 565 17.53 13.63 -7.01
N GLU A 566 16.91 14.48 -7.78
CA GLU A 566 16.52 15.83 -7.38
C GLU A 566 15.13 15.84 -6.76
N PHE A 567 14.91 16.77 -5.85
CA PHE A 567 13.64 16.99 -5.16
C PHE A 567 13.01 18.29 -5.59
N THR A 568 11.74 18.44 -5.35
CA THR A 568 11.02 19.71 -5.39
C THR A 568 10.71 20.14 -3.96
N ALA A 569 11.24 21.29 -3.54
CA ALA A 569 10.80 21.88 -2.28
C ALA A 569 9.44 22.54 -2.48
N VAL A 570 8.54 22.32 -1.54
CA VAL A 570 7.20 22.91 -1.52
C VAL A 570 7.08 23.77 -0.28
N GLU A 571 6.78 25.04 -0.46
CA GLU A 571 6.59 26.00 0.60
C GLU A 571 5.11 26.34 0.74
N PHE A 572 4.56 26.04 1.89
CA PHE A 572 3.16 26.28 2.27
C PHE A 572 2.96 27.70 2.72
N LYS A 573 2.19 28.48 2.01
CA LYS A 573 1.91 29.88 2.35
C LYS A 573 0.53 30.32 1.92
N GLY A 574 0.11 31.42 2.55
CA GLY A 574 -1.09 32.13 2.16
C GLY A 574 -2.32 31.69 2.92
N LYS A 575 -3.44 31.77 2.29
CA LYS A 575 -4.75 31.43 2.83
C LYS A 575 -5.36 30.26 2.07
N LEU A 576 -6.11 29.47 2.80
CA LEU A 576 -6.90 28.39 2.24
C LEU A 576 -7.92 28.93 1.24
N PHE A 577 -7.94 28.36 0.05
CA PHE A 577 -8.94 28.68 -0.98
C PHE A 577 -9.70 27.43 -1.43
N ALA A 578 -10.90 27.66 -1.93
CA ALA A 578 -11.66 26.68 -2.70
C ALA A 578 -12.16 27.35 -3.98
N GLU A 579 -11.99 26.68 -5.11
CA GLU A 579 -12.43 27.18 -6.41
C GLU A 579 -13.95 27.29 -6.46
N THR A 580 -14.47 28.38 -7.02
CA THR A 580 -15.91 28.53 -7.29
C THR A 580 -16.33 27.53 -8.37
N LEU A 581 -17.43 26.85 -8.14
CA LEU A 581 -17.98 25.89 -9.08
C LEU A 581 -18.96 26.57 -10.04
N GLU A 582 -18.83 26.22 -11.32
CA GLU A 582 -19.71 26.68 -12.38
C GLU A 582 -20.23 25.48 -13.17
N GLY A 583 -21.56 25.43 -13.39
CA GLY A 583 -22.14 24.31 -14.13
C GLY A 583 -23.65 24.18 -13.93
N CYS A 584 -24.17 23.03 -14.29
CA CYS A 584 -25.59 22.69 -14.18
C CYS A 584 -25.76 21.27 -13.63
N ILE A 585 -26.80 21.09 -12.84
CA ILE A 585 -27.26 19.79 -12.34
C ILE A 585 -28.56 19.44 -13.08
N TYR A 586 -28.62 18.26 -13.68
CA TYR A 586 -29.80 17.74 -14.35
C TYR A 586 -30.38 16.60 -13.54
N VAL A 587 -31.65 16.70 -13.18
CA VAL A 587 -32.36 15.72 -12.37
C VAL A 587 -33.55 15.18 -13.16
N GLN A 588 -33.59 13.88 -13.37
CA GLN A 588 -34.71 13.21 -14.03
C GLN A 588 -35.83 12.95 -13.01
N ALA A 589 -36.68 13.92 -12.80
CA ALA A 589 -37.79 13.86 -11.88
C ALA A 589 -38.94 14.77 -12.33
N LYS A 590 -40.15 14.54 -11.82
CA LYS A 590 -41.29 15.41 -12.08
C LYS A 590 -41.23 16.70 -11.28
N GLU A 591 -40.68 16.62 -10.09
CA GLU A 591 -40.49 17.74 -9.17
C GLU A 591 -39.15 17.53 -8.47
N ALA A 592 -38.35 18.57 -8.32
CA ALA A 592 -37.11 18.55 -7.56
C ALA A 592 -36.88 19.91 -6.89
N LYS A 593 -36.25 19.87 -5.75
CA LYS A 593 -35.82 21.04 -4.98
C LYS A 593 -34.33 20.89 -4.68
N LEU A 594 -33.55 21.92 -4.92
CA LEU A 594 -32.14 21.96 -4.58
C LEU A 594 -31.90 22.95 -3.45
N GLU A 595 -31.31 22.46 -2.37
CA GLU A 595 -30.83 23.27 -1.24
C GLU A 595 -29.31 23.25 -1.24
N VAL A 596 -28.73 24.44 -1.15
CA VAL A 596 -27.28 24.59 -0.96
C VAL A 596 -27.01 24.61 0.53
N LEU A 597 -26.13 23.70 0.98
CA LEU A 597 -25.78 23.57 2.39
C LEU A 597 -24.41 24.17 2.67
N SER A 598 -24.26 24.76 3.85
CA SER A 598 -22.94 25.08 4.42
C SER A 598 -22.18 23.78 4.77
N PRO A 599 -20.87 23.85 5.03
CA PRO A 599 -20.09 22.68 5.51
C PRO A 599 -20.61 22.05 6.80
N VAL A 600 -21.39 22.80 7.60
CA VAL A 600 -22.03 22.31 8.82
C VAL A 600 -23.49 21.88 8.61
N GLY A 601 -23.97 21.83 7.36
CA GLY A 601 -25.27 21.32 6.99
C GLY A 601 -26.43 22.35 7.11
N GLU A 602 -26.14 23.62 7.30
CA GLU A 602 -27.16 24.69 7.31
C GLU A 602 -27.56 25.08 5.89
N VAL A 603 -28.84 25.23 5.61
CA VAL A 603 -29.32 25.69 4.31
C VAL A 603 -28.98 27.18 4.14
N ILE A 604 -28.11 27.47 3.16
CA ILE A 604 -27.67 28.83 2.84
C ILE A 604 -28.33 29.41 1.60
N ALA A 605 -28.83 28.56 0.69
CA ALA A 605 -29.60 28.97 -0.48
C ALA A 605 -30.58 27.88 -0.91
N GLN A 606 -31.58 28.27 -1.67
CA GLN A 606 -32.49 27.36 -2.40
C GLN A 606 -32.50 27.79 -3.86
N LEU A 607 -32.37 26.82 -4.76
CA LEU A 607 -32.42 27.07 -6.19
C LEU A 607 -33.75 26.54 -6.75
N GLU A 608 -34.34 27.29 -7.67
CA GLU A 608 -35.50 26.86 -8.44
C GLU A 608 -35.03 26.19 -9.72
N GLY A 609 -35.54 24.99 -9.97
CA GLY A 609 -35.22 24.26 -11.19
C GLY A 609 -36.08 24.71 -12.36
N ILE A 610 -35.54 24.61 -13.55
CA ILE A 610 -36.23 24.84 -14.83
C ILE A 610 -36.52 23.50 -15.46
N GLU A 611 -37.78 23.19 -15.72
CA GLU A 611 -38.17 21.97 -16.41
C GLU A 611 -37.94 22.13 -17.92
N GLU A 612 -37.11 21.23 -18.48
CA GLU A 612 -36.89 21.16 -19.90
C GLU A 612 -36.78 19.69 -20.34
N ASN A 613 -37.60 19.28 -21.33
CA ASN A 613 -37.62 17.94 -21.93
C ASN A 613 -37.78 16.76 -20.93
N GLY A 614 -38.42 16.98 -19.79
CA GLY A 614 -38.66 15.96 -18.76
C GLY A 614 -37.49 15.80 -17.76
N GLU A 615 -36.52 16.69 -17.80
CA GLU A 615 -35.45 16.85 -16.80
C GLU A 615 -35.60 18.22 -16.11
N ILE A 616 -35.20 18.31 -14.85
CA ILE A 616 -35.15 19.56 -14.11
C ILE A 616 -33.68 19.99 -14.05
N GLN A 617 -33.42 21.19 -14.53
CA GLN A 617 -32.09 21.79 -14.53
C GLN A 617 -31.97 22.82 -13.41
N PHE A 618 -30.94 22.74 -12.60
CA PHE A 618 -30.54 23.71 -11.61
C PHE A 618 -29.23 24.39 -11.99
#